data_9679f1adcd5885c48a4f17d684738d6f
#
_entry.id   9679f1adcd5885c48a4f17d684738d6f
#
_cell.length_a   1.000
_cell.length_b   1.000
_cell.length_c   1.000
_cell.angle_alpha   90.00
_cell.angle_beta   90.00
_cell.angle_gamma   90.00
#
_symmetry.space_group_name_H-M   'P 1'
#
loop_
_entity.id
_entity.type
_entity.pdbx_description
1 polymer ?
#
loop_
_entity_poly.entity_id
_entity_poly.type
_entity_poly.pdbx_seq_one_letter_code
_entity_poly.pdbx_strand_id
1 'polypeptide(L)'
;MENKVCESQETMILRAFESRAEGLKYLRTLPLEEKIALSKSLIVNCMEIFGDQVYVSFSGGKDSTVLSSLVCSIKPDTLHLFSDTGCEYPETVSFVEEERRRGKAIVSVHPICRDGSVWTFERVVAIYGYPLFSKAIANGIRTYRHAKTPITKQHALDYLGRMYPKALPYLDCNISDLCCEKLKKAPLKRMAKRMQMQCSIIGTLAEESQIRKRGWIYYGSNIFFQKKDNQCRPLSFWTERDIWDYIELYKIPVSDLYGQGYQRNGCMYCGFGLCMERRKFGINRFERLALTHPKQYDHMVSQWSSLFKACGIPF
;
A
#
# COMPACT_ATOMS: atom_id res chain seq x y z
N MET A 1 -0.33 -25.81 -24.98
CA MET A 1 -1.40 -25.98 -23.97
C MET A 1 -2.05 -24.62 -23.79
N GLU A 2 -3.22 -24.41 -24.39
CA GLU A 2 -4.00 -23.20 -24.16
C GLU A 2 -4.46 -23.24 -22.71
N ASN A 3 -3.90 -22.35 -21.88
CA ASN A 3 -4.37 -22.12 -20.52
C ASN A 3 -5.80 -21.53 -20.62
N LYS A 4 -6.82 -22.38 -20.54
CA LYS A 4 -8.17 -21.94 -20.20
C LYS A 4 -8.11 -21.32 -18.79
N VAL A 5 -7.78 -20.04 -18.71
CA VAL A 5 -8.00 -19.27 -17.48
C VAL A 5 -9.51 -19.30 -17.27
N CYS A 6 -9.94 -20.02 -16.23
CA CYS A 6 -11.36 -20.07 -15.87
C CYS A 6 -11.82 -18.63 -15.60
N GLU A 7 -12.87 -18.18 -16.28
CA GLU A 7 -13.35 -16.82 -16.18
C GLU A 7 -13.86 -16.56 -14.76
N SER A 8 -13.39 -15.48 -14.12
CA SER A 8 -13.82 -15.16 -12.75
C SER A 8 -15.28 -14.70 -12.71
N GLN A 9 -15.98 -14.97 -11.60
CA GLN A 9 -17.35 -14.46 -11.38
C GLN A 9 -17.42 -12.92 -11.50
N GLU A 10 -16.38 -12.21 -11.07
CA GLU A 10 -16.26 -10.75 -11.29
C GLU A 10 -16.36 -10.40 -12.77
N THR A 11 -15.65 -11.12 -13.64
CA THR A 11 -15.66 -10.86 -15.08
C THR A 11 -17.05 -11.10 -15.67
N MET A 12 -17.76 -12.17 -15.25
CA MET A 12 -19.12 -12.45 -15.69
C MET A 12 -20.08 -11.32 -15.29
N ILE A 13 -20.02 -10.85 -14.03
CA ILE A 13 -20.83 -9.72 -13.56
C ILE A 13 -20.55 -8.47 -14.39
N LEU A 14 -19.26 -8.17 -14.65
CA LEU A 14 -18.87 -6.95 -15.36
C LEU A 14 -19.33 -6.89 -16.82
N ARG A 15 -19.64 -8.02 -17.44
CA ARG A 15 -20.22 -8.06 -18.80
C ARG A 15 -21.63 -7.47 -18.90
N ALA A 16 -22.36 -7.41 -17.78
CA ALA A 16 -23.70 -6.81 -17.76
C ALA A 16 -23.70 -5.27 -17.78
N PHE A 17 -22.53 -4.63 -17.73
CA PHE A 17 -22.37 -3.18 -17.67
C PHE A 17 -21.70 -2.62 -18.91
N GLU A 18 -22.10 -1.43 -19.34
CA GLU A 18 -21.49 -0.71 -20.47
C GLU A 18 -20.02 -0.35 -20.21
N SER A 19 -19.68 -0.13 -18.95
CA SER A 19 -18.31 0.19 -18.53
C SER A 19 -17.92 -0.47 -17.22
N ARG A 20 -16.60 -0.78 -17.08
CA ARG A 20 -16.07 -1.26 -15.79
C ARG A 20 -16.23 -0.24 -14.66
N ALA A 21 -16.36 1.04 -14.98
CA ALA A 21 -16.60 2.06 -13.95
C ALA A 21 -17.99 1.93 -13.33
N GLU A 22 -19.00 1.59 -14.11
CA GLU A 22 -20.35 1.26 -13.64
C GLU A 22 -20.37 -0.05 -12.88
N GLY A 23 -19.72 -1.09 -13.42
CA GLY A 23 -19.54 -2.35 -12.73
C GLY A 23 -18.89 -2.18 -11.34
N LEU A 24 -17.88 -1.31 -11.20
CA LEU A 24 -17.29 -1.00 -9.90
C LEU A 24 -18.28 -0.35 -8.94
N LYS A 25 -19.14 0.56 -9.44
CA LYS A 25 -20.19 1.17 -8.61
C LYS A 25 -21.15 0.11 -8.12
N TYR A 26 -21.59 -0.78 -8.99
CA TYR A 26 -22.46 -1.89 -8.63
C TYR A 26 -21.82 -2.82 -7.61
N LEU A 27 -20.59 -3.31 -7.85
CA LEU A 27 -19.89 -4.20 -6.93
C LEU A 27 -19.75 -3.61 -5.51
N ARG A 28 -19.64 -2.28 -5.42
CA ARG A 28 -19.58 -1.59 -4.12
C ARG A 28 -20.93 -1.55 -3.38
N THR A 29 -22.04 -1.68 -4.07
CA THR A 29 -23.38 -1.72 -3.44
C THR A 29 -23.79 -3.10 -2.98
N LEU A 30 -23.07 -4.15 -3.37
CA LEU A 30 -23.38 -5.51 -2.95
C LEU A 30 -23.32 -5.66 -1.42
N PRO A 31 -24.16 -6.52 -0.84
CA PRO A 31 -24.04 -6.94 0.55
C PRO A 31 -22.66 -7.51 0.87
N LEU A 32 -22.25 -7.43 2.14
CA LEU A 32 -20.92 -7.89 2.58
C LEU A 32 -20.70 -9.37 2.26
N GLU A 33 -21.72 -10.21 2.46
CA GLU A 33 -21.67 -11.66 2.19
C GLU A 33 -21.36 -11.95 0.72
N GLU A 34 -21.97 -11.23 -0.20
CA GLU A 34 -21.71 -11.38 -1.63
C GLU A 34 -20.30 -10.92 -2.00
N LYS A 35 -19.82 -9.82 -1.40
CA LYS A 35 -18.44 -9.36 -1.55
C LYS A 35 -17.43 -10.38 -1.04
N ILE A 36 -17.73 -11.03 0.10
CA ILE A 36 -16.92 -12.11 0.67
C ILE A 36 -16.85 -13.29 -0.31
N ALA A 37 -18.00 -13.72 -0.84
CA ALA A 37 -18.08 -14.83 -1.79
C ALA A 37 -17.28 -14.54 -3.07
N LEU A 38 -17.44 -13.35 -3.66
CA LEU A 38 -16.67 -12.90 -4.82
C LEU A 38 -15.17 -12.84 -4.54
N SER A 39 -14.78 -12.30 -3.39
CA SER A 39 -13.36 -12.24 -2.99
C SER A 39 -12.75 -13.62 -2.83
N LYS A 40 -13.47 -14.56 -2.22
CA LYS A 40 -13.03 -15.97 -2.11
C LYS A 40 -12.91 -16.63 -3.48
N SER A 41 -13.86 -16.41 -4.40
CA SER A 41 -13.77 -16.90 -5.77
C SER A 41 -12.53 -16.39 -6.51
N LEU A 42 -12.18 -15.10 -6.36
CA LEU A 42 -10.96 -14.53 -6.94
C LEU A 42 -9.68 -15.14 -6.35
N ILE A 43 -9.67 -15.43 -5.04
CA ILE A 43 -8.54 -16.07 -4.36
C ILE A 43 -8.39 -17.53 -4.83
N VAL A 44 -9.49 -18.29 -4.90
CA VAL A 44 -9.49 -19.67 -5.39
C VAL A 44 -8.97 -19.71 -6.82
N ASN A 45 -9.49 -18.89 -7.72
CA ASN A 45 -9.01 -18.79 -9.09
C ASN A 45 -7.50 -18.48 -9.17
N CYS A 46 -7.00 -17.58 -8.29
CA CYS A 46 -5.57 -17.31 -8.20
C CYS A 46 -4.77 -18.55 -7.77
N MET A 47 -5.27 -19.31 -6.79
CA MET A 47 -4.61 -20.52 -6.28
C MET A 47 -4.66 -21.66 -7.28
N GLU A 48 -5.73 -21.80 -8.05
CA GLU A 48 -5.83 -22.78 -9.14
C GLU A 48 -4.80 -22.55 -10.24
N ILE A 49 -4.50 -21.27 -10.57
CA ILE A 49 -3.54 -20.91 -11.62
C ILE A 49 -2.09 -21.05 -11.15
N PHE A 50 -1.79 -20.63 -9.92
CA PHE A 50 -0.40 -20.51 -9.43
C PHE A 50 -0.04 -21.56 -8.36
N GLY A 51 -0.99 -22.37 -7.89
CA GLY A 51 -0.77 -23.38 -6.86
C GLY A 51 -0.19 -22.78 -5.58
N ASP A 52 0.89 -23.38 -5.08
CA ASP A 52 1.61 -22.94 -3.87
C ASP A 52 2.50 -21.73 -4.10
N GLN A 53 2.61 -21.23 -5.33
CA GLN A 53 3.48 -20.10 -5.68
C GLN A 53 2.77 -18.75 -5.49
N VAL A 54 1.82 -18.68 -4.55
CA VAL A 54 1.12 -17.47 -4.14
C VAL A 54 1.57 -17.03 -2.75
N TYR A 55 1.56 -15.72 -2.50
CA TYR A 55 1.80 -15.18 -1.16
C TYR A 55 0.92 -13.97 -0.88
N VAL A 56 0.60 -13.75 0.39
CA VAL A 56 -0.08 -12.55 0.87
C VAL A 56 0.95 -11.46 1.13
N SER A 57 0.78 -10.28 0.51
CA SER A 57 1.52 -9.07 0.89
C SER A 57 0.91 -8.51 2.17
N PHE A 58 1.48 -8.87 3.31
CA PHE A 58 0.96 -8.54 4.63
C PHE A 58 1.63 -7.30 5.20
N SER A 59 0.85 -6.34 5.68
CA SER A 59 1.39 -5.09 6.26
C SER A 59 1.05 -4.91 7.74
N GLY A 60 0.30 -5.83 8.34
CA GLY A 60 -0.25 -5.68 9.69
C GLY A 60 -1.37 -4.63 9.81
N GLY A 61 -1.78 -4.01 8.68
CA GLY A 61 -2.90 -3.08 8.66
C GLY A 61 -4.24 -3.79 8.44
N LYS A 62 -5.36 -3.15 8.83
CA LYS A 62 -6.72 -3.72 8.80
C LYS A 62 -7.07 -4.40 7.47
N ASP A 63 -6.76 -3.77 6.33
CA ASP A 63 -7.10 -4.30 5.01
C ASP A 63 -6.32 -5.60 4.70
N SER A 64 -5.02 -5.64 5.04
CA SER A 64 -4.20 -6.85 4.87
C SER A 64 -4.56 -7.95 5.88
N THR A 65 -5.10 -7.57 7.03
CA THR A 65 -5.56 -8.52 8.05
C THR A 65 -6.88 -9.18 7.63
N VAL A 66 -7.83 -8.41 7.09
CA VAL A 66 -9.05 -8.96 6.47
C VAL A 66 -8.70 -9.87 5.29
N LEU A 67 -7.79 -9.42 4.42
CA LEU A 67 -7.30 -10.26 3.33
C LEU A 67 -6.70 -11.58 3.84
N SER A 68 -5.83 -11.50 4.84
CA SER A 68 -5.21 -12.68 5.46
C SER A 68 -6.27 -13.65 6.00
N SER A 69 -7.30 -13.15 6.67
CA SER A 69 -8.43 -13.95 7.16
C SER A 69 -9.15 -14.68 6.04
N LEU A 70 -9.48 -13.99 4.94
CA LEU A 70 -10.12 -14.59 3.77
C LEU A 70 -9.23 -15.67 3.13
N VAL A 71 -7.95 -15.39 2.92
CA VAL A 71 -7.00 -16.33 2.33
C VAL A 71 -6.82 -17.55 3.23
N CYS A 72 -6.60 -17.36 4.54
CA CYS A 72 -6.44 -18.47 5.49
C CYS A 72 -7.71 -19.30 5.68
N SER A 73 -8.90 -18.75 5.42
CA SER A 73 -10.15 -19.53 5.40
C SER A 73 -10.22 -20.54 4.23
N ILE A 74 -9.40 -20.35 3.19
CA ILE A 74 -9.29 -21.22 2.01
C ILE A 74 -8.05 -22.12 2.15
N LYS A 75 -6.91 -21.52 2.46
CA LYS A 75 -5.61 -22.20 2.61
C LYS A 75 -4.85 -21.63 3.82
N PRO A 76 -4.94 -22.29 5.01
CA PRO A 76 -4.42 -21.76 6.28
C PRO A 76 -2.90 -21.53 6.29
N ASP A 77 -2.14 -22.33 5.58
CA ASP A 77 -0.68 -22.34 5.51
C ASP A 77 -0.08 -21.39 4.45
N THR A 78 -0.91 -20.56 3.83
CA THR A 78 -0.45 -19.61 2.81
C THR A 78 0.64 -18.69 3.36
N LEU A 79 1.74 -18.55 2.59
CA LEU A 79 2.86 -17.69 2.96
C LEU A 79 2.44 -16.20 3.01
N HIS A 80 2.86 -15.50 4.06
CA HIS A 80 2.72 -14.05 4.20
C HIS A 80 4.11 -13.41 4.18
N LEU A 81 4.30 -12.37 3.37
CA LEU A 81 5.51 -11.56 3.37
C LEU A 81 5.23 -10.20 4.01
N PHE A 82 5.86 -9.93 5.13
CA PHE A 82 5.81 -8.65 5.84
C PHE A 82 7.07 -7.84 5.54
N SER A 83 6.92 -6.60 5.08
CA SER A 83 8.05 -5.71 4.87
C SER A 83 8.37 -4.97 6.17
N ASP A 84 9.39 -5.41 6.86
CA ASP A 84 9.94 -4.76 8.04
C ASP A 84 11.00 -3.74 7.62
N THR A 85 10.61 -2.47 7.64
CA THR A 85 11.46 -1.35 7.18
C THR A 85 12.17 -0.65 8.33
N GLY A 86 11.84 -1.00 9.58
CA GLY A 86 12.24 -0.27 10.78
C GLY A 86 11.49 1.06 11.00
N CYS A 87 10.47 1.33 10.20
CA CYS A 87 9.64 2.55 10.29
C CYS A 87 8.18 2.26 10.62
N GLU A 88 7.84 1.02 10.86
CA GLU A 88 6.52 0.60 11.30
C GLU A 88 6.31 1.02 12.77
N TYR A 89 5.05 1.33 13.12
CA TYR A 89 4.68 1.58 14.52
C TYR A 89 4.94 0.34 15.38
N PRO A 90 5.38 0.49 16.64
CA PRO A 90 5.62 -0.64 17.55
C PRO A 90 4.42 -1.58 17.65
N GLU A 91 3.19 -1.03 17.70
CA GLU A 91 1.94 -1.80 17.76
C GLU A 91 1.73 -2.65 16.51
N THR A 92 2.18 -2.16 15.35
CA THR A 92 2.11 -2.93 14.11
C THR A 92 3.08 -4.10 14.14
N VAL A 93 4.31 -3.88 14.60
CA VAL A 93 5.32 -4.93 14.71
C VAL A 93 4.85 -5.98 15.73
N SER A 94 4.38 -5.53 16.91
CA SER A 94 3.84 -6.41 17.95
C SER A 94 2.67 -7.25 17.43
N PHE A 95 1.74 -6.64 16.70
CA PHE A 95 0.62 -7.34 16.08
C PHE A 95 1.07 -8.42 15.08
N VAL A 96 2.05 -8.11 14.22
CA VAL A 96 2.59 -9.08 13.25
C VAL A 96 3.25 -10.27 13.97
N GLU A 97 4.00 -10.01 15.05
CA GLU A 97 4.61 -11.07 15.87
C GLU A 97 3.55 -11.93 16.59
N GLU A 98 2.47 -11.32 17.03
CA GLU A 98 1.36 -12.06 17.64
C GLU A 98 0.66 -12.95 16.62
N GLU A 99 0.39 -12.46 15.41
CA GLU A 99 -0.17 -13.27 14.33
C GLU A 99 0.75 -14.45 13.93
N ARG A 100 2.07 -14.25 13.98
CA ARG A 100 3.04 -15.34 13.79
C ARG A 100 2.96 -16.37 14.92
N ARG A 101 2.86 -15.93 16.18
CA ARG A 101 2.67 -16.83 17.33
C ARG A 101 1.35 -17.61 17.28
N ARG A 102 0.32 -17.05 16.67
CA ARG A 102 -0.96 -17.72 16.40
C ARG A 102 -0.89 -18.76 15.27
N GLY A 103 0.29 -18.95 14.66
CA GLY A 103 0.53 -19.97 13.65
C GLY A 103 0.48 -19.51 12.20
N LYS A 104 0.35 -18.21 11.92
CA LYS A 104 0.45 -17.72 10.53
C LYS A 104 1.88 -17.83 9.99
N ALA A 105 2.01 -18.33 8.77
CA ALA A 105 3.28 -18.44 8.06
C ALA A 105 3.75 -17.03 7.59
N ILE A 106 4.32 -16.22 8.49
CA ILE A 106 4.79 -14.86 8.20
C ILE A 106 6.31 -14.82 8.14
N VAL A 107 6.87 -14.34 7.03
CA VAL A 107 8.28 -14.06 6.84
C VAL A 107 8.50 -12.55 6.81
N SER A 108 9.33 -12.03 7.74
CA SER A 108 9.76 -10.64 7.74
C SER A 108 10.86 -10.42 6.71
N VAL A 109 10.70 -9.38 5.91
CA VAL A 109 11.61 -9.02 4.82
C VAL A 109 12.23 -7.65 5.11
N HIS A 110 13.53 -7.66 5.42
CA HIS A 110 14.28 -6.44 5.66
C HIS A 110 14.84 -5.85 4.36
N PRO A 111 14.93 -4.51 4.25
CA PRO A 111 15.48 -3.84 3.09
C PRO A 111 17.01 -3.89 3.09
N ILE A 112 17.60 -4.87 2.39
CA ILE A 112 19.05 -5.06 2.30
C ILE A 112 19.57 -4.47 0.98
N CYS A 113 20.68 -3.73 1.05
CA CYS A 113 21.43 -3.22 -0.08
C CYS A 113 22.18 -4.34 -0.83
N ARG A 114 22.79 -4.02 -1.98
CA ARG A 114 23.62 -4.96 -2.73
C ARG A 114 24.89 -5.36 -1.99
N ASP A 115 25.43 -4.45 -1.18
CA ASP A 115 26.63 -4.65 -0.33
C ASP A 115 26.35 -5.37 0.98
N GLY A 116 25.12 -5.86 1.20
CA GLY A 116 24.67 -6.52 2.43
C GLY A 116 24.26 -5.58 3.55
N SER A 117 24.48 -4.28 3.47
CA SER A 117 24.04 -3.31 4.47
C SER A 117 22.53 -3.10 4.45
N VAL A 118 21.95 -2.67 5.59
CA VAL A 118 20.50 -2.38 5.68
C VAL A 118 20.19 -1.00 5.14
N TRP A 119 19.14 -0.87 4.34
CA TRP A 119 18.51 0.40 4.04
C TRP A 119 17.70 0.86 5.25
N THR A 120 18.08 2.00 5.84
CA THR A 120 17.25 2.72 6.82
C THR A 120 16.49 3.83 6.14
N PHE A 121 15.45 4.37 6.80
CA PHE A 121 14.68 5.50 6.27
C PHE A 121 15.56 6.73 6.10
N GLU A 122 16.40 7.03 7.09
CA GLU A 122 17.36 8.13 7.08
C GLU A 122 18.30 8.05 5.87
N ARG A 123 18.88 6.88 5.63
CA ARG A 123 19.76 6.64 4.48
C ARG A 123 19.02 6.85 3.15
N VAL A 124 17.79 6.36 3.05
CA VAL A 124 16.97 6.56 1.84
C VAL A 124 16.63 8.03 1.63
N VAL A 125 16.25 8.75 2.69
CA VAL A 125 15.93 10.16 2.63
C VAL A 125 17.16 11.00 2.28
N ALA A 126 18.30 10.71 2.87
CA ALA A 126 19.55 11.42 2.57
C ALA A 126 19.95 11.30 1.08
N ILE A 127 19.81 10.11 0.50
CA ILE A 127 20.21 9.83 -0.89
C ILE A 127 19.16 10.28 -1.90
N TYR A 128 17.88 10.00 -1.62
CA TYR A 128 16.81 10.13 -2.63
C TYR A 128 15.82 11.26 -2.35
N GLY A 129 15.70 11.74 -1.12
CA GLY A 129 14.74 12.74 -0.68
C GLY A 129 13.58 12.19 0.14
N TYR A 130 12.92 13.11 0.86
CA TYR A 130 11.85 12.80 1.82
C TYR A 130 10.49 12.60 1.13
N PRO A 131 9.66 11.64 1.59
CA PRO A 131 8.32 11.41 1.04
C PRO A 131 7.30 12.43 1.58
N LEU A 132 7.10 13.56 0.89
CA LEU A 132 6.13 14.62 1.26
C LEU A 132 5.00 14.77 0.24
N PHE A 133 3.89 15.40 0.68
CA PHE A 133 2.69 15.74 -0.07
C PHE A 133 1.92 14.52 -0.60
N SER A 134 2.22 14.11 -1.82
CA SER A 134 1.66 12.90 -2.45
C SER A 134 2.73 12.21 -3.30
N LYS A 135 2.52 10.92 -3.61
CA LYS A 135 3.45 10.20 -4.50
C LYS A 135 3.58 10.85 -5.88
N ALA A 136 2.49 11.42 -6.40
CA ALA A 136 2.50 12.10 -7.70
C ALA A 136 3.33 13.37 -7.67
N ILE A 137 3.14 14.21 -6.65
CA ILE A 137 3.92 15.45 -6.45
C ILE A 137 5.38 15.11 -6.20
N ALA A 138 5.67 14.19 -5.28
CA ALA A 138 7.04 13.79 -4.95
C ALA A 138 7.78 13.19 -6.16
N ASN A 139 7.10 12.39 -6.98
CA ASN A 139 7.64 11.88 -8.24
C ASN A 139 7.94 13.03 -9.22
N GLY A 140 7.03 13.98 -9.38
CA GLY A 140 7.21 15.13 -10.26
C GLY A 140 8.40 15.99 -9.84
N ILE A 141 8.52 16.33 -8.55
CA ILE A 141 9.65 17.09 -8.00
C ILE A 141 10.97 16.35 -8.19
N ARG A 142 11.01 15.06 -7.86
CA ARG A 142 12.20 14.21 -8.08
C ARG A 142 12.58 14.15 -9.56
N THR A 143 11.60 13.97 -10.45
CA THR A 143 11.85 13.93 -11.90
C THR A 143 12.42 15.26 -12.40
N TYR A 144 11.87 16.38 -11.96
CA TYR A 144 12.38 17.72 -12.27
C TYR A 144 13.84 17.91 -11.82
N ARG A 145 14.14 17.54 -10.56
CA ARG A 145 15.48 17.72 -9.96
C ARG A 145 16.55 16.83 -10.57
N HIS A 146 16.21 15.62 -10.95
CA HIS A 146 17.16 14.60 -11.46
C HIS A 146 17.01 14.35 -12.97
N ALA A 147 16.34 15.25 -13.68
CA ALA A 147 16.19 15.16 -15.13
C ALA A 147 17.56 15.22 -15.83
N LYS A 148 17.83 14.24 -16.68
CA LYS A 148 19.07 14.17 -17.46
C LYS A 148 19.00 15.02 -18.72
N THR A 149 17.81 15.41 -19.16
CA THR A 149 17.62 16.23 -20.37
C THR A 149 16.72 17.42 -20.07
N PRO A 150 16.92 18.58 -20.75
CA PRO A 150 16.03 19.74 -20.62
C PRO A 150 14.57 19.40 -20.92
N ILE A 151 14.30 18.54 -21.89
CA ILE A 151 12.95 18.09 -22.27
C ILE A 151 12.27 17.38 -21.10
N THR A 152 12.95 16.43 -20.45
CA THR A 152 12.40 15.71 -19.28
C THR A 152 12.12 16.69 -18.12
N LYS A 153 13.01 17.66 -17.93
CA LYS A 153 12.84 18.69 -16.89
C LYS A 153 11.60 19.54 -17.18
N GLN A 154 11.45 20.00 -18.42
CA GLN A 154 10.29 20.79 -18.85
C GLN A 154 8.99 20.01 -18.71
N HIS A 155 8.92 18.75 -19.15
CA HIS A 155 7.73 17.92 -18.99
C HIS A 155 7.33 17.74 -17.52
N ALA A 156 8.30 17.58 -16.60
CA ALA A 156 8.01 17.48 -15.18
C ALA A 156 7.45 18.81 -14.62
N LEU A 157 8.00 19.96 -15.06
CA LEU A 157 7.52 21.28 -14.70
C LEU A 157 6.10 21.53 -15.21
N ASP A 158 5.82 21.23 -16.48
CA ASP A 158 4.50 21.39 -17.10
C ASP A 158 3.45 20.48 -16.41
N TYR A 159 3.83 19.25 -16.11
CA TYR A 159 2.96 18.34 -15.37
C TYR A 159 2.60 18.88 -13.98
N LEU A 160 3.61 19.33 -13.22
CA LEU A 160 3.38 19.91 -11.89
C LEU A 160 2.58 21.22 -11.98
N GLY A 161 2.91 22.10 -12.92
CA GLY A 161 2.20 23.36 -13.12
C GLY A 161 0.72 23.18 -13.46
N ARG A 162 0.41 22.20 -14.31
CA ARG A 162 -0.97 21.88 -14.71
C ARG A 162 -1.75 21.14 -13.62
N MET A 163 -1.16 20.15 -12.99
CA MET A 163 -1.87 19.25 -12.08
C MET A 163 -1.75 19.64 -10.60
N TYR A 164 -0.66 20.28 -10.23
CA TYR A 164 -0.29 20.57 -8.84
C TYR A 164 0.43 21.91 -8.70
N PRO A 165 -0.15 23.06 -9.15
CA PRO A 165 0.54 24.37 -9.18
C PRO A 165 1.07 24.80 -7.80
N LYS A 166 0.40 24.39 -6.72
CA LYS A 166 0.86 24.65 -5.35
C LYS A 166 2.14 23.91 -4.95
N ALA A 167 2.62 22.99 -5.77
CA ALA A 167 3.88 22.28 -5.52
C ALA A 167 5.10 22.98 -6.15
N LEU A 168 4.91 23.96 -7.03
CA LEU A 168 5.98 24.66 -7.73
C LEU A 168 6.98 25.37 -6.79
N PRO A 169 6.58 25.98 -5.66
CA PRO A 169 7.53 26.57 -4.72
C PRO A 169 8.52 25.58 -4.08
N TYR A 170 8.25 24.26 -4.19
CA TYR A 170 9.03 23.20 -3.53
C TYR A 170 9.92 22.41 -4.50
N LEU A 171 10.11 22.91 -5.73
CA LEU A 171 10.91 22.21 -6.76
C LEU A 171 12.36 21.94 -6.33
N ASP A 172 12.95 22.82 -5.52
CA ASP A 172 14.32 22.69 -5.02
C ASP A 172 14.43 21.89 -3.71
N CYS A 173 13.30 21.54 -3.09
CA CYS A 173 13.28 20.74 -1.87
C CYS A 173 13.69 19.27 -2.16
N ASN A 174 14.41 18.66 -1.22
CA ASN A 174 14.81 17.25 -1.34
C ASN A 174 13.64 16.30 -1.09
N ILE A 175 12.73 16.22 -2.04
CA ILE A 175 11.49 15.44 -1.98
C ILE A 175 11.51 14.32 -3.03
N SER A 176 11.05 13.11 -2.63
CA SER A 176 11.04 11.94 -3.50
C SER A 176 9.97 10.93 -3.11
N ASP A 177 9.52 10.13 -4.07
CA ASP A 177 8.60 8.99 -3.89
C ASP A 177 9.32 7.64 -3.72
N LEU A 178 10.65 7.62 -3.76
CA LEU A 178 11.44 6.38 -3.84
C LEU A 178 11.52 5.56 -2.53
N CYS A 179 11.18 6.14 -1.37
CA CYS A 179 11.28 5.42 -0.10
C CYS A 179 10.50 4.08 -0.13
N CYS A 180 9.25 4.08 -0.59
CA CYS A 180 8.47 2.84 -0.69
C CYS A 180 9.07 1.81 -1.67
N GLU A 181 9.72 2.28 -2.74
CA GLU A 181 10.39 1.38 -3.68
C GLU A 181 11.60 0.72 -3.04
N LYS A 182 12.41 1.50 -2.33
CA LYS A 182 13.66 1.03 -1.70
C LYS A 182 13.42 0.18 -0.47
N LEU A 183 12.50 0.61 0.40
CA LEU A 183 12.29 -0.03 1.70
C LEU A 183 11.25 -1.18 1.66
N LYS A 184 10.27 -1.12 0.75
CA LYS A 184 9.16 -2.10 0.74
C LYS A 184 9.14 -2.94 -0.53
N LYS A 185 8.91 -2.33 -1.69
CA LYS A 185 8.60 -3.08 -2.92
C LYS A 185 9.77 -3.89 -3.44
N ALA A 186 10.95 -3.30 -3.58
CA ALA A 186 12.12 -4.00 -4.12
C ALA A 186 12.58 -5.16 -3.20
N PRO A 187 12.63 -5.02 -1.86
CA PRO A 187 12.89 -6.13 -0.95
C PRO A 187 11.88 -7.28 -1.07
N LEU A 188 10.58 -6.95 -1.04
CA LEU A 188 9.51 -7.97 -1.19
C LEU A 188 9.62 -8.72 -2.51
N LYS A 189 9.84 -8.02 -3.62
CA LYS A 189 10.02 -8.65 -4.94
C LYS A 189 11.24 -9.58 -4.99
N ARG A 190 12.36 -9.17 -4.37
CA ARG A 190 13.56 -10.02 -4.29
C ARG A 190 13.29 -11.28 -3.46
N MET A 191 12.60 -11.13 -2.31
CA MET A 191 12.24 -12.27 -1.47
C MET A 191 11.27 -13.20 -2.19
N ALA A 192 10.21 -12.69 -2.79
CA ALA A 192 9.25 -13.46 -3.57
C ALA A 192 9.95 -14.24 -4.68
N LYS A 193 10.87 -13.60 -5.42
CA LYS A 193 11.67 -14.27 -6.46
C LYS A 193 12.55 -15.39 -5.88
N ARG A 194 13.22 -15.14 -4.74
CA ARG A 194 14.06 -16.13 -4.05
C ARG A 194 13.26 -17.34 -3.60
N MET A 195 12.01 -17.13 -3.18
CA MET A 195 11.08 -18.17 -2.75
C MET A 195 10.26 -18.74 -3.91
N GLN A 196 10.57 -18.40 -5.16
CA GLN A 196 9.90 -18.86 -6.38
C GLN A 196 8.40 -18.53 -6.42
N MET A 197 7.97 -17.47 -5.73
CA MET A 197 6.58 -17.02 -5.74
C MET A 197 6.26 -16.32 -7.07
N GLN A 198 5.10 -16.63 -7.65
CA GLN A 198 4.67 -16.10 -8.95
C GLN A 198 3.55 -15.07 -8.85
N CYS A 199 2.72 -15.12 -7.82
CA CYS A 199 1.60 -14.19 -7.66
C CYS A 199 1.51 -13.64 -6.24
N SER A 200 1.27 -12.33 -6.13
CA SER A 200 1.02 -11.66 -4.85
C SER A 200 -0.48 -11.40 -4.66
N ILE A 201 -1.02 -11.78 -3.49
CA ILE A 201 -2.38 -11.44 -3.09
C ILE A 201 -2.29 -10.17 -2.22
N ILE A 202 -2.98 -9.09 -2.62
CA ILE A 202 -2.79 -7.74 -2.07
C ILE A 202 -4.12 -7.15 -1.61
N GLY A 203 -4.21 -6.72 -0.35
CA GLY A 203 -5.37 -6.04 0.24
C GLY A 203 -5.43 -4.55 -0.10
N THR A 204 -5.73 -4.22 -1.35
CA THR A 204 -5.85 -2.82 -1.79
C THR A 204 -7.27 -2.50 -2.22
N LEU A 205 -7.80 -1.34 -1.78
CA LEU A 205 -9.13 -0.86 -2.16
C LEU A 205 -9.02 0.16 -3.30
N ALA A 206 -9.89 0.07 -4.31
CA ALA A 206 -9.97 1.08 -5.36
C ALA A 206 -10.47 2.44 -4.83
N GLU A 207 -11.11 2.45 -3.65
CA GLU A 207 -11.58 3.65 -2.96
C GLU A 207 -10.46 4.55 -2.46
N GLU A 208 -9.32 3.98 -2.07
CA GLU A 208 -8.25 4.71 -1.40
C GLU A 208 -7.59 5.80 -2.28
N SER A 209 -7.65 5.68 -3.60
CA SER A 209 -7.08 6.69 -4.49
C SER A 209 -7.56 6.58 -5.94
N GLN A 210 -7.56 7.71 -6.67
CA GLN A 210 -7.87 7.74 -8.10
C GLN A 210 -6.93 6.84 -8.94
N ILE A 211 -5.66 6.71 -8.53
CA ILE A 211 -4.70 5.83 -9.22
C ILE A 211 -5.13 4.37 -9.07
N ARG A 212 -5.56 3.94 -7.88
CA ARG A 212 -6.04 2.58 -7.64
C ARG A 212 -7.36 2.32 -8.37
N LYS A 213 -8.29 3.28 -8.34
CA LYS A 213 -9.55 3.21 -9.08
C LYS A 213 -9.32 3.04 -10.59
N ARG A 214 -8.48 3.89 -11.19
CA ARG A 214 -8.12 3.78 -12.62
C ARG A 214 -7.43 2.45 -12.93
N GLY A 215 -6.53 2.01 -12.04
CA GLY A 215 -5.87 0.72 -12.18
C GLY A 215 -6.85 -0.46 -12.15
N TRP A 216 -7.88 -0.40 -11.31
CA TRP A 216 -8.92 -1.41 -11.29
C TRP A 216 -9.81 -1.37 -12.55
N ILE A 217 -10.24 -0.17 -12.97
CA ILE A 217 -11.03 -0.01 -14.19
C ILE A 217 -10.30 -0.60 -15.41
N TYR A 218 -8.99 -0.45 -15.45
CA TYR A 218 -8.19 -0.97 -16.59
C TYR A 218 -7.96 -2.49 -16.51
N TYR A 219 -7.60 -3.03 -15.33
CA TYR A 219 -7.13 -4.41 -15.19
C TYR A 219 -8.11 -5.36 -14.48
N GLY A 220 -9.10 -4.86 -13.74
CA GLY A 220 -9.93 -5.67 -12.82
C GLY A 220 -9.18 -6.02 -11.52
N SER A 221 -9.71 -7.00 -10.78
CA SER A 221 -9.14 -7.48 -9.52
C SER A 221 -7.94 -8.40 -9.73
N ASN A 222 -8.02 -9.31 -10.69
CA ASN A 222 -6.93 -10.23 -11.02
C ASN A 222 -6.13 -9.74 -12.22
N ILE A 223 -4.82 -9.52 -12.02
CA ILE A 223 -3.87 -9.11 -13.05
C ILE A 223 -2.91 -10.26 -13.26
N PHE A 224 -3.23 -11.16 -14.17
CA PHE A 224 -2.42 -12.32 -14.49
C PHE A 224 -1.89 -12.20 -15.91
N PHE A 225 -0.57 -12.39 -16.08
CA PHE A 225 0.13 -12.39 -17.37
C PHE A 225 0.03 -11.08 -18.20
N GLN A 226 -0.67 -10.07 -17.70
CA GLN A 226 -0.82 -8.77 -18.37
C GLN A 226 0.28 -7.78 -17.99
N LYS A 227 0.97 -8.04 -16.90
CA LYS A 227 2.09 -7.24 -16.37
C LYS A 227 3.25 -8.15 -15.99
N LYS A 228 4.38 -7.52 -15.70
CA LYS A 228 5.58 -8.21 -15.21
C LYS A 228 5.33 -8.96 -13.89
N ASP A 229 4.44 -8.43 -13.02
CA ASP A 229 4.13 -9.00 -11.71
C ASP A 229 2.65 -9.41 -11.69
N ASN A 230 2.36 -10.69 -11.46
CA ASN A 230 1.00 -11.16 -11.25
C ASN A 230 0.46 -10.72 -9.89
N GLN A 231 -0.78 -10.28 -9.86
CA GLN A 231 -1.44 -9.77 -8.66
C GLN A 231 -2.90 -10.22 -8.59
N CYS A 232 -3.31 -10.70 -7.43
CA CYS A 232 -4.70 -10.90 -7.05
C CYS A 232 -5.07 -9.80 -6.04
N ARG A 233 -6.14 -9.04 -6.32
CA ARG A 233 -6.60 -7.93 -5.47
C ARG A 233 -8.06 -8.10 -5.08
N PRO A 234 -8.38 -9.12 -4.27
CA PRO A 234 -9.76 -9.54 -4.03
C PRO A 234 -10.60 -8.54 -3.23
N LEU A 235 -9.97 -7.59 -2.53
CA LEU A 235 -10.66 -6.51 -1.80
C LEU A 235 -10.81 -5.23 -2.61
N SER A 236 -10.45 -5.21 -3.89
CA SER A 236 -10.35 -3.96 -4.65
C SER A 236 -11.67 -3.22 -4.84
N PHE A 237 -12.81 -3.90 -4.83
CA PHE A 237 -14.16 -3.32 -4.92
C PHE A 237 -14.81 -3.09 -3.55
N TRP A 238 -14.16 -3.46 -2.44
CA TRP A 238 -14.65 -3.18 -1.09
C TRP A 238 -14.51 -1.70 -0.74
N THR A 239 -15.33 -1.25 0.22
CA THR A 239 -15.23 0.05 0.87
C THR A 239 -14.50 -0.07 2.21
N GLU A 240 -14.06 1.06 2.77
CA GLU A 240 -13.49 1.09 4.12
C GLU A 240 -14.49 0.59 5.18
N ARG A 241 -15.79 0.86 4.97
CA ARG A 241 -16.85 0.36 5.83
C ARG A 241 -16.93 -1.17 5.80
N ASP A 242 -16.90 -1.79 4.61
CA ASP A 242 -16.93 -3.26 4.50
C ASP A 242 -15.77 -3.93 5.26
N ILE A 243 -14.60 -3.28 5.28
CA ILE A 243 -13.45 -3.78 6.06
C ILE A 243 -13.75 -3.80 7.55
N TRP A 244 -14.32 -2.72 8.09
CA TRP A 244 -14.68 -2.64 9.51
C TRP A 244 -15.85 -3.56 9.85
N ASP A 245 -16.89 -3.62 9.02
CA ASP A 245 -18.04 -4.52 9.19
C ASP A 245 -17.58 -6.00 9.21
N TYR A 246 -16.59 -6.37 8.35
CA TYR A 246 -15.98 -7.70 8.38
C TYR A 246 -15.18 -7.97 9.66
N ILE A 247 -14.38 -7.01 10.11
CA ILE A 247 -13.60 -7.12 11.36
C ILE A 247 -14.53 -7.35 12.54
N GLU A 248 -15.62 -6.60 12.64
CA GLU A 248 -16.61 -6.71 13.71
C GLU A 248 -17.35 -8.06 13.65
N LEU A 249 -17.85 -8.44 12.47
CA LEU A 249 -18.63 -9.66 12.25
C LEU A 249 -17.84 -10.94 12.60
N TYR A 250 -16.56 -10.99 12.18
CA TYR A 250 -15.71 -12.17 12.40
C TYR A 250 -14.76 -12.02 13.59
N LYS A 251 -14.87 -10.94 14.36
CA LYS A 251 -14.03 -10.62 15.53
C LYS A 251 -12.54 -10.73 15.20
N ILE A 252 -12.15 -10.18 14.05
CA ILE A 252 -10.76 -10.24 13.57
C ILE A 252 -9.90 -9.30 14.43
N PRO A 253 -8.81 -9.79 15.03
CA PRO A 253 -7.88 -8.93 15.75
C PRO A 253 -7.21 -7.94 14.78
N VAL A 254 -6.99 -6.71 15.26
CA VAL A 254 -6.27 -5.67 14.52
C VAL A 254 -5.25 -5.02 15.43
N SER A 255 -4.25 -4.35 14.85
CA SER A 255 -3.22 -3.63 15.62
C SER A 255 -3.86 -2.58 16.54
N ASP A 256 -3.35 -2.46 17.78
CA ASP A 256 -3.74 -1.47 18.79
C ASP A 256 -3.55 -0.03 18.31
N LEU A 257 -2.79 0.16 17.24
CA LEU A 257 -2.61 1.45 16.58
C LEU A 257 -3.95 2.12 16.21
N TYR A 258 -4.95 1.32 15.83
CA TYR A 258 -6.28 1.84 15.49
C TYR A 258 -7.03 2.38 16.72
N GLY A 259 -6.82 1.77 17.88
CA GLY A 259 -7.33 2.26 19.19
C GLY A 259 -6.75 3.61 19.60
N GLN A 260 -5.56 3.97 19.12
CA GLN A 260 -4.94 5.28 19.33
C GLN A 260 -5.41 6.35 18.31
N GLY A 261 -6.43 6.03 17.51
CA GLY A 261 -7.07 6.96 16.57
C GLY A 261 -6.40 7.08 15.21
N TYR A 262 -5.39 6.24 14.89
CA TYR A 262 -4.85 6.17 13.54
C TYR A 262 -5.84 5.55 12.57
N GLN A 263 -5.97 6.14 11.39
CA GLN A 263 -6.92 5.68 10.38
C GLN A 263 -6.33 4.62 9.45
N ARG A 264 -5.02 4.56 9.39
CA ARG A 264 -4.30 3.59 8.56
C ARG A 264 -2.95 3.27 9.15
N ASN A 265 -2.54 2.05 8.98
CA ASN A 265 -1.19 1.61 9.22
C ASN A 265 -0.26 2.09 8.08
N GLY A 266 0.94 2.51 8.43
CA GLY A 266 1.95 2.97 7.47
C GLY A 266 3.29 3.15 8.15
N CYS A 267 4.25 3.78 7.47
CA CYS A 267 5.50 4.19 8.11
C CYS A 267 5.25 5.43 8.97
N MET A 268 5.79 5.46 10.21
CA MET A 268 5.68 6.58 11.16
C MET A 268 6.08 7.92 10.53
N TYR A 269 7.18 7.91 9.80
CA TYR A 269 7.79 9.12 9.22
C TYR A 269 7.30 9.48 7.82
N CYS A 270 6.24 8.82 7.32
CA CYS A 270 5.75 9.09 5.96
C CYS A 270 4.93 10.37 5.88
N GLY A 271 5.40 11.36 5.12
CA GLY A 271 4.72 12.64 4.90
C GLY A 271 3.66 12.64 3.77
N PHE A 272 3.33 11.48 3.17
CA PHE A 272 2.30 11.42 2.16
C PHE A 272 0.89 11.53 2.76
N GLY A 273 0.13 12.54 2.32
CA GLY A 273 -1.27 12.71 2.69
C GLY A 273 -1.54 13.48 3.97
N LEU A 274 -0.52 14.04 4.65
CA LEU A 274 -0.67 14.79 5.91
C LEU A 274 -1.71 15.91 5.83
N CYS A 275 -1.68 16.72 4.76
CA CYS A 275 -2.64 17.82 4.57
C CYS A 275 -4.09 17.32 4.42
N MET A 276 -4.27 16.15 3.80
CA MET A 276 -5.59 15.55 3.66
C MET A 276 -6.09 14.97 4.98
N GLU A 277 -5.20 14.32 5.75
CA GLU A 277 -5.53 13.82 7.09
C GLU A 277 -5.96 14.95 8.00
N ARG A 278 -5.19 16.05 8.08
CA ARG A 278 -5.54 17.21 8.88
C ARG A 278 -6.89 17.82 8.46
N ARG A 279 -7.14 17.93 7.14
CA ARG A 279 -8.43 18.44 6.63
C ARG A 279 -9.61 17.53 7.00
N LYS A 280 -9.42 16.21 6.95
CA LYS A 280 -10.49 15.23 7.17
C LYS A 280 -10.72 14.96 8.66
N PHE A 281 -9.68 14.97 9.48
CA PHE A 281 -9.71 14.49 10.86
C PHE A 281 -9.30 15.56 11.90
N GLY A 282 -8.99 16.79 11.46
CA GLY A 282 -8.53 17.88 12.36
C GLY A 282 -7.07 17.76 12.79
N ILE A 283 -6.48 16.57 12.69
CA ILE A 283 -5.12 16.24 13.11
C ILE A 283 -4.47 15.32 12.08
N ASN A 284 -3.20 15.54 11.76
CA ASN A 284 -2.42 14.65 10.92
C ASN A 284 -1.62 13.63 11.74
N ARG A 285 -1.02 12.63 11.06
CA ARG A 285 -0.27 11.57 11.75
C ARG A 285 1.01 12.04 12.45
N PHE A 286 1.64 13.15 12.05
CA PHE A 286 2.81 13.70 12.75
C PHE A 286 2.40 14.36 14.06
N GLU A 287 1.33 15.15 14.03
CA GLU A 287 0.74 15.71 15.25
C GLU A 287 0.26 14.61 16.21
N ARG A 288 -0.31 13.54 15.67
CA ARG A 288 -0.69 12.35 16.46
C ARG A 288 0.52 11.60 16.99
N LEU A 289 1.59 11.48 16.21
CA LEU A 289 2.85 10.86 16.63
C LEU A 289 3.45 11.58 17.85
N ALA A 290 3.38 12.91 17.89
CA ALA A 290 3.80 13.70 19.06
C ALA A 290 3.07 13.30 20.34
N LEU A 291 1.78 12.97 20.25
CA LEU A 291 0.95 12.61 21.39
C LEU A 291 1.15 11.15 21.82
N THR A 292 1.34 10.24 20.88
CA THR A 292 1.35 8.80 21.15
C THR A 292 2.76 8.21 21.25
N HIS A 293 3.72 8.77 20.50
CA HIS A 293 5.09 8.26 20.38
C HIS A 293 6.11 9.41 20.44
N PRO A 294 6.21 10.14 21.56
CA PRO A 294 7.04 11.35 21.67
C PRO A 294 8.50 11.12 21.30
N LYS A 295 9.10 9.99 21.66
CA LYS A 295 10.52 9.69 21.33
C LYS A 295 10.74 9.59 19.81
N GLN A 296 9.84 8.95 19.07
CA GLN A 296 9.90 8.83 17.62
C GLN A 296 9.61 10.17 16.95
N TYR A 297 8.69 10.94 17.51
CA TYR A 297 8.42 12.30 17.06
C TYR A 297 9.64 13.21 17.23
N ASP A 298 10.29 13.23 18.39
CA ASP A 298 11.49 14.02 18.67
C ASP A 298 12.64 13.64 17.72
N HIS A 299 12.81 12.35 17.47
CA HIS A 299 13.77 11.87 16.46
C HIS A 299 13.43 12.43 15.08
N MET A 300 12.19 12.34 14.64
CA MET A 300 11.74 12.86 13.35
C MET A 300 11.97 14.37 13.22
N VAL A 301 11.61 15.14 14.24
CA VAL A 301 11.77 16.60 14.28
C VAL A 301 13.24 16.99 14.28
N SER A 302 14.10 16.32 15.05
CA SER A 302 15.54 16.58 15.08
C SER A 302 16.20 16.41 13.71
N GLN A 303 15.71 15.48 12.89
CA GLN A 303 16.30 15.18 11.58
C GLN A 303 15.74 16.05 10.45
N TRP A 304 14.42 16.38 10.45
CA TRP A 304 13.76 16.92 9.26
C TRP A 304 12.91 18.17 9.50
N SER A 305 12.94 18.79 10.68
CA SER A 305 12.12 19.98 10.97
C SER A 305 12.38 21.16 10.03
N SER A 306 13.63 21.37 9.59
CA SER A 306 13.97 22.41 8.62
C SER A 306 13.27 22.22 7.28
N LEU A 307 13.23 20.97 6.78
CA LEU A 307 12.51 20.62 5.56
C LEU A 307 10.99 20.80 5.74
N PHE A 308 10.44 20.39 6.88
CA PHE A 308 9.01 20.54 7.15
C PHE A 308 8.59 21.99 7.19
N LYS A 309 9.37 22.86 7.86
CA LYS A 309 9.16 24.31 7.88
C LYS A 309 9.22 24.91 6.47
N ALA A 310 10.25 24.56 5.70
CA ALA A 310 10.41 25.04 4.32
C ALA A 310 9.24 24.61 3.41
N CYS A 311 8.64 23.45 3.67
CA CYS A 311 7.51 22.89 2.92
C CYS A 311 6.13 23.24 3.51
N GLY A 312 6.06 24.03 4.58
CA GLY A 312 4.79 24.38 5.24
C GLY A 312 4.03 23.17 5.80
N ILE A 313 4.76 22.11 6.21
CA ILE A 313 4.18 20.92 6.79
C ILE A 313 3.96 21.17 8.29
N PRO A 314 2.74 21.03 8.80
CA PRO A 314 2.48 21.09 10.23
C PRO A 314 2.97 19.79 10.91
N PHE A 315 3.69 19.91 11.99
CA PHE A 315 4.25 18.82 12.79
C PHE A 315 4.32 19.23 14.25
#